data_e2d5de3d37bbef8f08ad0491c61ec471
#
_entry.id   e2d5de3d37bbef8f08ad0491c61ec471
#
_cell.length_a   1.000
_cell.length_b   1.000
_cell.length_c   1.000
_cell.angle_alpha   90.00
_cell.angle_beta   90.00
_cell.angle_gamma   90.00
#
_symmetry.space_group_name_H-M   'P 1'
#
loop_
_entity.id
_entity.type
_entity.pdbx_description
1 polymer ?
#
loop_
_entity_poly.entity_id
_entity_poly.type
_entity_poly.pdbx_seq_one_letter_code
_entity_poly.pdbx_strand_id
1 'polypeptide(L)'
;RQGVITHIETSGLRGELAEQVSRGLMDCPVVFRSHGGRAAAIRSGELHIDVAFLGAPSCDPYGNANGYSRDDDGAIACGSMGYARTDAKYADKVVILTNNLVRYPNAPWAIPEYDVDYIVVTDDIGDPKGIMSGATRYTKNPKELLIAQTAAQVIDGAGYLYDGFSMQMGSGGASLAAARFLRQMMLDKNIRCRFALGGITGQIAAMHEEGLIDRILDVQSFDLDAALSLKKNRFHHQIGATYYASFLSAAAVDQLDFVILSALEIDTDFN
;
A
#
# COMPACT_ATOMS: atom_id res chain seq x y z
N ARG A 1 -22.13 -17.21 -8.29
CA ARG A 1 -23.08 -18.15 -8.94
C ARG A 1 -24.52 -18.08 -8.38
N GLN A 2 -24.74 -17.41 -7.26
CA GLN A 2 -26.09 -17.25 -6.66
C GLN A 2 -26.77 -15.92 -7.05
N GLY A 3 -26.18 -15.11 -7.96
CA GLY A 3 -26.73 -13.82 -8.37
C GLY A 3 -26.70 -12.72 -7.29
N VAL A 4 -25.93 -12.94 -6.21
CA VAL A 4 -25.81 -11.97 -5.11
C VAL A 4 -24.90 -10.81 -5.51
N ILE A 5 -23.85 -11.09 -6.28
CA ILE A 5 -22.92 -10.08 -6.80
C ILE A 5 -23.29 -9.84 -8.26
N THR A 6 -23.66 -8.60 -8.59
CA THR A 6 -24.09 -8.19 -9.93
C THR A 6 -23.06 -7.31 -10.64
N HIS A 7 -22.06 -6.81 -9.92
CA HIS A 7 -21.00 -5.96 -10.45
C HIS A 7 -19.79 -5.98 -9.51
N ILE A 8 -18.58 -5.87 -10.07
CA ILE A 8 -17.34 -5.78 -9.28
C ILE A 8 -16.54 -4.59 -9.80
N GLU A 9 -16.19 -3.67 -8.91
CA GLU A 9 -15.18 -2.64 -9.16
C GLU A 9 -14.02 -2.77 -8.18
N THR A 10 -12.80 -2.83 -8.71
CA THR A 10 -11.63 -3.12 -7.90
C THR A 10 -10.36 -2.50 -8.48
N SER A 11 -9.33 -2.36 -7.66
CA SER A 11 -7.96 -2.06 -8.10
C SER A 11 -7.05 -3.29 -8.08
N GLY A 12 -7.56 -4.45 -7.65
CA GLY A 12 -6.84 -5.72 -7.66
C GLY A 12 -7.67 -6.83 -7.04
N LEU A 13 -7.44 -8.05 -7.48
CA LEU A 13 -8.09 -9.26 -6.98
C LEU A 13 -7.05 -10.29 -6.58
N ARG A 14 -7.38 -11.13 -5.62
CA ARG A 14 -6.53 -12.25 -5.15
C ARG A 14 -7.38 -13.49 -4.87
N GLY A 15 -6.69 -14.64 -4.73
CA GLY A 15 -7.31 -15.90 -4.37
C GLY A 15 -8.30 -16.41 -5.40
N GLU A 16 -9.29 -17.15 -4.95
CA GLU A 16 -10.28 -17.84 -5.79
C GLU A 16 -11.08 -16.86 -6.68
N LEU A 17 -11.42 -15.68 -6.19
CA LEU A 17 -12.14 -14.67 -6.98
C LEU A 17 -11.31 -14.21 -8.18
N ALA A 18 -10.01 -13.95 -8.00
CA ALA A 18 -9.11 -13.58 -9.08
C ALA A 18 -9.01 -14.71 -10.14
N GLU A 19 -8.96 -15.96 -9.70
CA GLU A 19 -8.92 -17.10 -10.59
C GLU A 19 -10.22 -17.24 -11.41
N GLN A 20 -11.37 -17.06 -10.78
CA GLN A 20 -12.66 -17.12 -11.47
C GLN A 20 -12.82 -15.99 -12.50
N VAL A 21 -12.40 -14.76 -12.15
CA VAL A 21 -12.41 -13.63 -13.08
C VAL A 21 -11.47 -13.90 -14.26
N SER A 22 -10.25 -14.36 -14.02
CA SER A 22 -9.25 -14.66 -15.06
C SER A 22 -9.70 -15.78 -16.01
N ARG A 23 -10.53 -16.70 -15.54
CA ARG A 23 -11.13 -17.78 -16.36
C ARG A 23 -12.40 -17.36 -17.08
N GLY A 24 -12.86 -16.13 -16.93
CA GLY A 24 -14.13 -15.68 -17.52
C GLY A 24 -15.36 -16.37 -16.94
N LEU A 25 -15.30 -16.82 -15.69
CA LEU A 25 -16.40 -17.56 -15.03
C LEU A 25 -17.38 -16.65 -14.29
N MET A 26 -17.19 -15.34 -14.35
CA MET A 26 -18.08 -14.36 -13.75
C MET A 26 -19.18 -13.94 -14.73
N ASP A 27 -20.41 -14.02 -14.28
CA ASP A 27 -21.59 -13.59 -15.05
C ASP A 27 -21.91 -12.09 -14.89
N CYS A 28 -21.05 -11.35 -14.18
CA CYS A 28 -21.23 -9.91 -13.93
C CYS A 28 -20.05 -9.11 -14.49
N PRO A 29 -20.24 -7.82 -14.80
CA PRO A 29 -19.16 -6.93 -15.18
C PRO A 29 -18.11 -6.82 -14.07
N VAL A 30 -16.83 -6.83 -14.48
CA VAL A 30 -15.68 -6.60 -13.60
C VAL A 30 -14.88 -5.45 -14.16
N VAL A 31 -14.80 -4.35 -13.40
CA VAL A 31 -14.09 -3.14 -13.78
C VAL A 31 -12.83 -3.01 -12.94
N PHE A 32 -11.68 -2.97 -13.61
CA PHE A 32 -10.40 -2.67 -12.96
C PHE A 32 -10.08 -1.19 -13.09
N ARG A 33 -9.85 -0.54 -11.96
CA ARG A 33 -9.38 0.84 -11.90
C ARG A 33 -7.95 0.89 -11.38
N SER A 34 -7.18 1.87 -11.82
CA SER A 34 -5.92 2.17 -11.14
C SER A 34 -6.19 2.59 -9.69
N HIS A 35 -5.19 2.49 -8.82
CA HIS A 35 -5.34 2.87 -7.41
C HIS A 35 -5.81 4.33 -7.25
N GLY A 36 -5.22 5.25 -8.00
CA GLY A 36 -5.64 6.65 -8.02
C GLY A 36 -7.00 6.86 -8.67
N GLY A 37 -7.29 6.13 -9.76
CA GLY A 37 -8.58 6.17 -10.45
C GLY A 37 -9.74 5.69 -9.58
N ARG A 38 -9.55 4.62 -8.77
CA ARG A 38 -10.56 4.17 -7.81
C ARG A 38 -10.81 5.23 -6.73
N ALA A 39 -9.76 5.77 -6.14
CA ALA A 39 -9.88 6.81 -5.13
C ALA A 39 -10.54 8.09 -5.68
N ALA A 40 -10.27 8.46 -6.93
CA ALA A 40 -10.92 9.57 -7.60
C ALA A 40 -12.40 9.31 -7.88
N ALA A 41 -12.76 8.12 -8.37
CA ALA A 41 -14.14 7.72 -8.64
C ALA A 41 -15.00 7.72 -7.35
N ILE A 42 -14.47 7.22 -6.25
CA ILE A 42 -15.14 7.27 -4.94
C ILE A 42 -15.33 8.72 -4.50
N ARG A 43 -14.29 9.53 -4.57
CA ARG A 43 -14.34 10.94 -4.13
C ARG A 43 -15.28 11.78 -4.97
N SER A 44 -15.39 11.53 -6.27
CA SER A 44 -16.29 12.26 -7.17
C SER A 44 -17.76 11.81 -7.06
N GLY A 45 -18.02 10.68 -6.40
CA GLY A 45 -19.35 10.06 -6.35
C GLY A 45 -19.68 9.21 -7.60
N GLU A 46 -18.77 9.06 -8.55
CA GLU A 46 -18.93 8.14 -9.69
C GLU A 46 -19.03 6.68 -9.20
N LEU A 47 -18.23 6.33 -8.20
CA LEU A 47 -18.33 5.07 -7.47
C LEU A 47 -18.87 5.35 -6.08
N HIS A 48 -20.14 5.04 -5.88
CA HIS A 48 -20.81 5.18 -4.59
C HIS A 48 -20.62 3.95 -3.72
N ILE A 49 -20.42 4.14 -2.42
CA ILE A 49 -20.29 3.08 -1.42
C ILE A 49 -21.38 3.26 -0.37
N ASP A 50 -22.40 2.42 -0.39
CA ASP A 50 -23.47 2.44 0.60
C ASP A 50 -22.96 1.99 1.97
N VAL A 51 -22.17 0.90 2.02
CA VAL A 51 -21.62 0.35 3.25
C VAL A 51 -20.18 -0.12 3.03
N ALA A 52 -19.25 0.38 3.82
CA ALA A 52 -17.87 -0.09 3.88
C ALA A 52 -17.69 -1.05 5.08
N PHE A 53 -17.36 -2.31 4.80
CA PHE A 53 -16.94 -3.28 5.82
C PHE A 53 -15.42 -3.35 5.84
N LEU A 54 -14.81 -2.89 6.94
CA LEU A 54 -13.37 -2.68 7.02
C LEU A 54 -12.78 -3.47 8.20
N GLY A 55 -11.93 -4.44 7.89
CA GLY A 55 -11.15 -5.17 8.90
C GLY A 55 -10.04 -4.29 9.47
N ALA A 56 -9.96 -4.17 10.78
CA ALA A 56 -8.94 -3.41 11.48
C ALA A 56 -8.23 -4.26 12.55
N PRO A 57 -6.89 -4.37 12.48
CA PRO A 57 -6.08 -5.06 13.51
C PRO A 57 -6.22 -4.50 14.91
N SER A 58 -6.64 -3.25 15.04
CA SER A 58 -7.03 -2.66 16.33
C SER A 58 -8.08 -1.57 16.12
N CYS A 59 -9.01 -1.48 17.08
CA CYS A 59 -10.01 -0.42 17.14
C CYS A 59 -10.27 -0.06 18.60
N ASP A 60 -10.50 1.22 18.94
CA ASP A 60 -10.96 1.58 20.25
C ASP A 60 -12.51 1.61 20.34
N PRO A 61 -13.11 1.75 21.53
CA PRO A 61 -14.58 1.73 21.69
C PRO A 61 -15.32 2.87 21.01
N TYR A 62 -14.63 3.88 20.51
CA TYR A 62 -15.22 5.03 19.80
C TYR A 62 -15.08 4.91 18.28
N GLY A 63 -14.27 3.95 17.77
CA GLY A 63 -14.13 3.72 16.33
C GLY A 63 -12.78 4.12 15.75
N ASN A 64 -11.85 4.67 16.53
CA ASN A 64 -10.52 4.95 16.01
C ASN A 64 -9.81 3.64 15.66
N ALA A 65 -9.66 3.37 14.36
CA ALA A 65 -9.12 2.11 13.84
C ALA A 65 -7.71 2.29 13.25
N ASN A 66 -6.89 1.24 13.37
CA ASN A 66 -5.53 1.25 12.90
C ASN A 66 -5.07 -0.10 12.36
N GLY A 67 -4.07 -0.09 11.47
CA GLY A 67 -3.43 -1.26 10.90
C GLY A 67 -2.41 -1.95 11.81
N TYR A 68 -2.24 -1.46 13.04
CA TYR A 68 -1.38 -2.05 14.07
C TYR A 68 -1.95 -1.75 15.47
N SER A 69 -1.55 -2.53 16.47
CA SER A 69 -1.83 -2.25 17.87
C SER A 69 -0.57 -1.74 18.58
N ARG A 70 -0.71 -0.77 19.48
CA ARG A 70 0.39 -0.29 20.34
C ARG A 70 0.42 -0.95 21.70
N ASP A 71 -0.71 -1.51 22.14
CA ASP A 71 -0.90 -2.06 23.47
C ASP A 71 -0.43 -3.52 23.60
N ASP A 72 0.11 -4.11 22.54
CA ASP A 72 0.48 -5.52 22.45
C ASP A 72 1.98 -5.71 22.26
N ASP A 73 2.85 -5.43 23.03
CA ASP A 73 4.32 -5.68 22.96
C ASP A 73 4.92 -6.05 21.56
N GLY A 74 4.25 -5.67 20.48
CA GLY A 74 4.72 -5.82 19.11
C GLY A 74 4.04 -6.90 18.27
N ALA A 75 3.06 -7.64 18.83
CA ALA A 75 2.52 -8.82 18.16
C ALA A 75 1.64 -8.50 16.94
N ILE A 76 0.89 -7.39 16.95
CA ILE A 76 -0.05 -7.07 15.88
C ILE A 76 0.42 -5.87 15.07
N ALA A 77 0.85 -6.14 13.82
CA ALA A 77 1.14 -5.13 12.82
C ALA A 77 0.80 -5.70 11.43
N CYS A 78 -0.24 -5.17 10.79
CA CYS A 78 -0.69 -5.57 9.46
C CYS A 78 -0.42 -4.50 8.42
N GLY A 79 0.08 -3.33 8.83
CA GLY A 79 0.50 -2.28 7.95
C GLY A 79 -0.55 -1.20 7.69
N SER A 80 -0.32 -0.38 6.66
CA SER A 80 -1.14 0.78 6.35
C SER A 80 -2.55 0.40 5.87
N MET A 81 -3.55 1.13 6.34
CA MET A 81 -4.96 1.03 5.94
C MET A 81 -5.33 2.09 4.88
N GLY A 82 -4.40 2.44 4.00
CA GLY A 82 -4.55 3.59 3.11
C GLY A 82 -5.75 3.52 2.16
N TYR A 83 -6.10 2.35 1.66
CA TYR A 83 -7.29 2.16 0.82
C TYR A 83 -8.56 2.20 1.66
N ALA A 84 -8.60 1.49 2.78
CA ALA A 84 -9.71 1.48 3.71
C ALA A 84 -10.05 2.88 4.24
N ARG A 85 -9.04 3.74 4.43
CA ARG A 85 -9.23 5.13 4.83
C ARG A 85 -10.03 5.93 3.80
N THR A 86 -9.80 5.70 2.50
CA THR A 86 -10.59 6.36 1.45
C THR A 86 -12.03 5.86 1.45
N ASP A 87 -12.22 4.55 1.58
CA ASP A 87 -13.56 3.95 1.64
C ASP A 87 -14.34 4.46 2.86
N ALA A 88 -13.73 4.46 4.05
CA ALA A 88 -14.36 4.98 5.26
C ALA A 88 -14.81 6.43 5.13
N LYS A 89 -14.00 7.28 4.50
CA LYS A 89 -14.30 8.71 4.39
C LYS A 89 -15.50 9.04 3.51
N TYR A 90 -15.81 8.20 2.54
CA TYR A 90 -16.81 8.51 1.51
C TYR A 90 -17.97 7.51 1.46
N ALA A 91 -17.99 6.47 2.26
CA ALA A 91 -19.12 5.57 2.40
C ALA A 91 -20.26 6.21 3.22
N ASP A 92 -21.50 5.85 2.91
CA ASP A 92 -22.66 6.29 3.69
C ASP A 92 -22.67 5.68 5.09
N LYS A 93 -22.20 4.43 5.21
CA LYS A 93 -22.05 3.71 6.48
C LYS A 93 -20.71 2.99 6.54
N VAL A 94 -20.09 3.06 7.71
CA VAL A 94 -18.80 2.41 7.96
C VAL A 94 -18.91 1.46 9.13
N VAL A 95 -18.57 0.20 8.87
CA VAL A 95 -18.53 -0.89 9.84
C VAL A 95 -17.10 -1.36 10.02
N ILE A 96 -16.52 -1.12 11.19
CA ILE A 96 -15.22 -1.67 11.56
C ILE A 96 -15.40 -3.07 12.14
N LEU A 97 -14.66 -4.03 11.58
CA LEU A 97 -14.57 -5.40 12.07
C LEU A 97 -13.21 -5.55 12.77
N THR A 98 -13.20 -5.94 14.05
CA THR A 98 -11.95 -6.14 14.80
C THR A 98 -12.07 -7.32 15.74
N ASN A 99 -10.97 -8.01 15.97
CA ASN A 99 -10.81 -8.98 17.06
C ASN A 99 -9.93 -8.43 18.19
N ASN A 100 -9.58 -7.13 18.14
CA ASN A 100 -8.72 -6.50 19.13
C ASN A 100 -9.24 -5.11 19.48
N LEU A 101 -10.14 -5.05 20.47
CA LEU A 101 -10.64 -3.80 21.01
C LEU A 101 -9.62 -3.27 22.04
N VAL A 102 -8.97 -2.16 21.69
CA VAL A 102 -7.93 -1.54 22.51
C VAL A 102 -8.44 -0.36 23.32
N ARG A 103 -7.63 0.12 24.27
CA ARG A 103 -7.97 1.28 25.08
C ARG A 103 -7.98 2.56 24.24
N TYR A 104 -8.95 3.44 24.52
CA TYR A 104 -9.00 4.80 23.98
C TYR A 104 -7.85 5.68 24.53
N PRO A 105 -7.21 6.55 23.70
CA PRO A 105 -7.36 6.66 22.26
C PRO A 105 -6.42 5.73 21.51
N ASN A 106 -6.89 5.12 20.43
CA ASN A 106 -6.06 4.34 19.49
C ASN A 106 -5.35 5.27 18.49
N ALA A 107 -4.54 6.18 18.99
CA ALA A 107 -3.86 7.21 18.21
C ALA A 107 -2.38 6.87 17.92
N PRO A 108 -1.83 7.34 16.78
CA PRO A 108 -2.50 7.97 15.65
C PRO A 108 -3.33 6.94 14.86
N TRP A 109 -4.53 7.31 14.49
CA TRP A 109 -5.46 6.43 13.78
C TRP A 109 -5.31 6.51 12.26
N ALA A 110 -5.63 5.41 11.58
CA ALA A 110 -5.83 5.37 10.13
C ALA A 110 -7.22 5.86 9.76
N ILE A 111 -8.24 5.37 10.49
CA ILE A 111 -9.64 5.73 10.35
C ILE A 111 -10.07 6.37 11.66
N PRO A 112 -10.52 7.63 11.66
CA PRO A 112 -10.96 8.33 12.87
C PRO A 112 -12.40 7.95 13.25
N GLU A 113 -12.73 8.09 14.52
CA GLU A 113 -14.04 7.77 15.09
C GLU A 113 -15.22 8.46 14.39
N TYR A 114 -15.01 9.68 13.88
CA TYR A 114 -16.07 10.45 13.21
C TYR A 114 -16.39 9.96 11.78
N ASP A 115 -15.61 9.03 11.23
CA ASP A 115 -15.88 8.33 9.97
C ASP A 115 -16.47 6.92 10.22
N VAL A 116 -16.79 6.53 11.47
CA VAL A 116 -17.22 5.17 11.82
C VAL A 116 -18.62 5.16 12.41
N ASP A 117 -19.53 4.36 11.86
CA ASP A 117 -20.90 4.21 12.37
C ASP A 117 -21.04 3.01 13.32
N TYR A 118 -20.33 1.90 13.04
CA TYR A 118 -20.49 0.66 13.79
C TYR A 118 -19.15 -0.03 14.03
N ILE A 119 -19.03 -0.65 15.20
CA ILE A 119 -17.90 -1.51 15.56
C ILE A 119 -18.45 -2.91 15.83
N VAL A 120 -17.93 -3.90 15.13
CA VAL A 120 -18.24 -5.32 15.34
C VAL A 120 -17.00 -6.01 15.85
N VAL A 121 -17.07 -6.48 17.10
CA VAL A 121 -16.02 -7.31 17.69
C VAL A 121 -16.32 -8.77 17.36
N THR A 122 -15.38 -9.45 16.76
CA THR A 122 -15.49 -10.85 16.34
C THR A 122 -14.24 -11.63 16.74
N ASP A 123 -14.33 -12.94 16.80
CA ASP A 123 -13.21 -13.78 17.23
C ASP A 123 -12.09 -13.86 16.20
N ASP A 124 -12.39 -13.69 14.92
CA ASP A 124 -11.43 -13.78 13.83
C ASP A 124 -11.77 -12.80 12.70
N ILE A 125 -10.78 -12.02 12.27
CA ILE A 125 -10.86 -11.13 11.11
C ILE A 125 -9.81 -11.45 10.04
N GLY A 126 -9.05 -12.55 10.24
CA GLY A 126 -7.99 -13.00 9.35
C GLY A 126 -6.64 -13.14 10.05
N ASP A 127 -5.68 -13.71 9.34
CA ASP A 127 -4.32 -13.97 9.84
C ASP A 127 -3.40 -12.76 9.58
N PRO A 128 -2.90 -12.08 10.63
CA PRO A 128 -1.93 -10.99 10.49
C PRO A 128 -0.65 -11.41 9.77
N LYS A 129 -0.28 -12.69 9.85
CA LYS A 129 0.89 -13.24 9.17
C LYS A 129 0.68 -13.45 7.68
N GLY A 130 -0.55 -13.34 7.19
CA GLY A 130 -0.88 -13.42 5.76
C GLY A 130 -0.17 -12.37 4.91
N ILE A 131 0.21 -11.22 5.49
CA ILE A 131 1.05 -10.20 4.83
C ILE A 131 2.44 -10.73 4.44
N MET A 132 2.94 -11.80 5.10
CA MET A 132 4.24 -12.39 4.84
C MET A 132 4.24 -13.37 3.66
N SER A 133 3.12 -13.78 3.15
CA SER A 133 2.99 -14.94 2.26
C SER A 133 3.45 -14.73 0.82
N GLY A 134 4.51 -13.95 0.58
CA GLY A 134 5.26 -14.06 -0.65
C GLY A 134 5.45 -12.81 -1.48
N ALA A 135 5.08 -11.63 -0.99
CA ALA A 135 5.21 -10.39 -1.77
C ALA A 135 6.67 -9.89 -1.91
N THR A 136 7.56 -10.25 -0.99
CA THR A 136 8.91 -9.68 -0.92
C THR A 136 10.00 -10.76 -0.97
N ARG A 137 10.12 -11.44 -2.10
CA ARG A 137 11.24 -12.36 -2.33
C ARG A 137 12.30 -11.70 -3.19
N TYR A 138 13.51 -11.59 -2.66
CA TYR A 138 14.67 -11.19 -3.45
C TYR A 138 14.93 -12.21 -4.55
N THR A 139 14.99 -11.72 -5.77
CA THR A 139 15.38 -12.59 -6.87
C THR A 139 16.84 -13.00 -6.77
N LYS A 140 17.10 -14.26 -7.15
CA LYS A 140 18.45 -14.80 -7.39
C LYS A 140 18.67 -15.04 -8.88
N ASN A 141 17.68 -14.73 -9.72
CA ASN A 141 17.74 -14.91 -11.15
C ASN A 141 18.73 -13.88 -11.76
N PRO A 142 19.81 -14.30 -12.42
CA PRO A 142 20.80 -13.40 -12.99
C PRO A 142 20.19 -12.40 -14.00
N LYS A 143 19.18 -12.80 -14.77
CA LYS A 143 18.48 -11.94 -15.72
C LYS A 143 17.73 -10.80 -15.00
N GLU A 144 17.00 -11.13 -13.94
CA GLU A 144 16.28 -10.12 -13.16
C GLU A 144 17.25 -9.19 -12.41
N LEU A 145 18.38 -9.70 -11.95
CA LEU A 145 19.43 -8.88 -11.33
C LEU A 145 20.06 -7.92 -12.35
N LEU A 146 20.28 -8.36 -13.59
CA LEU A 146 20.77 -7.49 -14.65
C LEU A 146 19.75 -6.42 -15.01
N ILE A 147 18.46 -6.77 -15.12
CA ILE A 147 17.37 -5.81 -15.33
C ILE A 147 17.37 -4.76 -14.20
N ALA A 148 17.46 -5.19 -12.95
CA ALA A 148 17.46 -4.32 -11.78
C ALA A 148 18.66 -3.35 -11.77
N GLN A 149 19.84 -3.84 -12.09
CA GLN A 149 21.05 -3.03 -12.21
C GLN A 149 20.95 -2.01 -13.33
N THR A 150 20.47 -2.45 -14.50
CA THR A 150 20.29 -1.57 -15.67
C THR A 150 19.26 -0.50 -15.39
N ALA A 151 18.14 -0.84 -14.75
CA ALA A 151 17.13 0.15 -14.37
C ALA A 151 17.69 1.24 -13.45
N ALA A 152 18.50 0.86 -12.44
CA ALA A 152 19.14 1.83 -11.56
C ALA A 152 20.14 2.73 -12.33
N GLN A 153 20.91 2.17 -13.28
CA GLN A 153 21.82 2.93 -14.12
C GLN A 153 21.09 3.90 -15.07
N VAL A 154 19.94 3.49 -15.62
CA VAL A 154 19.12 4.35 -16.48
C VAL A 154 18.57 5.54 -15.69
N ILE A 155 18.07 5.32 -14.46
CA ILE A 155 17.58 6.38 -13.58
C ILE A 155 18.70 7.38 -13.28
N ASP A 156 19.90 6.90 -12.97
CA ASP A 156 21.06 7.75 -12.71
C ASP A 156 21.50 8.50 -13.96
N GLY A 157 21.64 7.82 -15.09
CA GLY A 157 22.02 8.40 -16.39
C GLY A 157 21.01 9.43 -16.91
N ALA A 158 19.74 9.28 -16.55
CA ALA A 158 18.68 10.26 -16.88
C ALA A 158 18.64 11.46 -15.92
N GLY A 159 19.49 11.47 -14.88
CA GLY A 159 19.59 12.59 -13.95
C GLY A 159 18.58 12.60 -12.81
N TYR A 160 17.83 11.51 -12.61
CA TYR A 160 16.83 11.40 -11.54
C TYR A 160 17.39 10.93 -10.19
N LEU A 161 18.67 10.56 -10.11
CA LEU A 161 19.34 10.19 -8.87
C LEU A 161 20.20 11.33 -8.34
N TYR A 162 19.56 12.34 -7.74
CA TYR A 162 20.14 13.54 -7.16
C TYR A 162 19.76 13.67 -5.66
N ASP A 163 20.45 14.50 -4.90
CA ASP A 163 20.12 14.69 -3.48
C ASP A 163 18.73 15.33 -3.31
N GLY A 164 17.85 14.67 -2.57
CA GLY A 164 16.46 15.07 -2.37
C GLY A 164 15.46 14.54 -3.39
N PHE A 165 15.81 13.56 -4.23
CA PHE A 165 14.87 12.87 -5.11
C PHE A 165 13.77 12.14 -4.32
N SER A 166 12.73 11.70 -5.01
CA SER A 166 11.65 10.88 -4.47
C SER A 166 11.40 9.66 -5.33
N MET A 167 11.02 8.54 -4.72
CA MET A 167 10.87 7.27 -5.42
C MET A 167 9.70 6.43 -4.96
N GLN A 168 9.24 5.57 -5.86
CA GLN A 168 8.35 4.45 -5.56
C GLN A 168 8.93 3.16 -6.12
N MET A 169 8.82 2.08 -5.36
CA MET A 169 9.31 0.76 -5.76
C MET A 169 8.16 -0.24 -5.80
N GLY A 170 8.15 -1.09 -6.84
CA GLY A 170 7.24 -2.23 -6.89
C GLY A 170 7.68 -3.38 -6.00
N SER A 171 6.77 -4.31 -5.71
CA SER A 171 7.03 -5.50 -4.88
C SER A 171 7.58 -6.70 -5.65
N GLY A 172 7.71 -6.62 -6.98
CA GLY A 172 8.25 -7.70 -7.81
C GLY A 172 9.76 -7.93 -7.62
N GLY A 173 10.25 -9.13 -7.93
CA GLY A 173 11.63 -9.53 -7.67
C GLY A 173 12.69 -8.59 -8.28
N ALA A 174 12.52 -8.17 -9.55
CA ALA A 174 13.42 -7.23 -10.20
C ALA A 174 13.34 -5.82 -9.58
N SER A 175 12.13 -5.34 -9.26
CA SER A 175 11.93 -4.04 -8.61
C SER A 175 12.61 -4.00 -7.24
N LEU A 176 12.44 -5.04 -6.41
CA LEU A 176 13.12 -5.17 -5.12
C LEU A 176 14.64 -5.23 -5.27
N ALA A 177 15.13 -5.92 -6.28
CA ALA A 177 16.55 -5.97 -6.55
C ALA A 177 17.13 -4.61 -6.94
N ALA A 178 16.37 -3.79 -7.69
CA ALA A 178 16.77 -2.44 -8.08
C ALA A 178 17.02 -1.54 -6.86
N ALA A 179 16.22 -1.68 -5.79
CA ALA A 179 16.43 -0.92 -4.56
C ALA A 179 17.84 -1.13 -3.94
N ARG A 180 18.43 -2.34 -4.09
CA ARG A 180 19.80 -2.62 -3.62
C ARG A 180 20.85 -1.84 -4.41
N PHE A 181 20.68 -1.74 -5.73
CA PHE A 181 21.59 -0.99 -6.59
C PHE A 181 21.45 0.51 -6.34
N LEU A 182 20.21 1.01 -6.21
CA LEU A 182 19.96 2.40 -5.85
C LEU A 182 20.58 2.75 -4.49
N ARG A 183 20.39 1.89 -3.47
CA ARG A 183 21.01 2.08 -2.15
C ARG A 183 22.53 2.25 -2.27
N GLN A 184 23.22 1.38 -3.03
CA GLN A 184 24.66 1.50 -3.20
C GLN A 184 25.06 2.82 -3.90
N MET A 185 24.34 3.20 -4.97
CA MET A 185 24.60 4.45 -5.66
C MET A 185 24.35 5.68 -4.77
N MET A 186 23.33 5.65 -3.90
CA MET A 186 23.06 6.70 -2.93
C MET A 186 24.22 6.86 -1.94
N LEU A 187 24.77 5.75 -1.43
CA LEU A 187 25.93 5.75 -0.56
C LEU A 187 27.17 6.32 -1.28
N ASP A 188 27.45 5.85 -2.49
CA ASP A 188 28.61 6.26 -3.28
C ASP A 188 28.57 7.75 -3.63
N LYS A 189 27.37 8.30 -3.87
CA LYS A 189 27.12 9.71 -4.18
C LYS A 189 26.90 10.59 -2.96
N ASN A 190 26.74 10.01 -1.78
CA ASN A 190 26.37 10.70 -0.53
C ASN A 190 25.11 11.55 -0.69
N ILE A 191 24.04 10.97 -1.28
CA ILE A 191 22.75 11.60 -1.51
C ILE A 191 21.64 10.88 -0.76
N ARG A 192 20.53 11.56 -0.51
CA ARG A 192 19.36 11.02 0.21
C ARG A 192 18.08 11.20 -0.61
N CYS A 193 17.17 10.27 -0.39
CA CYS A 193 15.82 10.33 -0.91
C CYS A 193 14.94 11.16 0.03
N ARG A 194 14.23 12.16 -0.49
CA ARG A 194 13.31 13.00 0.27
C ARG A 194 12.11 12.23 0.83
N PHE A 195 11.54 11.33 0.03
CA PHE A 195 10.51 10.38 0.47
C PHE A 195 10.41 9.16 -0.43
N ALA A 196 10.08 8.03 0.18
CA ALA A 196 9.60 6.85 -0.52
C ALA A 196 8.07 6.79 -0.43
N LEU A 197 7.39 6.40 -1.51
CA LEU A 197 5.94 6.48 -1.67
C LEU A 197 5.33 5.14 -2.05
N GLY A 198 4.09 4.92 -1.64
CA GLY A 198 3.22 3.88 -2.18
C GLY A 198 3.21 2.60 -1.39
N GLY A 199 3.48 1.48 -2.04
CA GLY A 199 3.65 0.19 -1.37
C GLY A 199 5.05 0.09 -0.78
N ILE A 200 5.13 -0.18 0.51
CA ILE A 200 6.39 -0.18 1.26
C ILE A 200 6.83 -1.60 1.61
N THR A 201 8.12 -1.85 1.42
CA THR A 201 8.77 -3.11 1.79
C THR A 201 9.74 -2.89 2.94
N GLY A 202 10.11 -3.97 3.64
CA GLY A 202 11.13 -3.93 4.69
C GLY A 202 12.48 -3.39 4.21
N GLN A 203 12.81 -3.57 2.93
CA GLN A 203 14.02 -2.98 2.36
C GLN A 203 13.99 -1.45 2.34
N ILE A 204 12.86 -0.86 1.98
CA ILE A 204 12.67 0.60 2.03
C ILE A 204 12.72 1.10 3.47
N ALA A 205 12.10 0.36 4.40
CA ALA A 205 12.18 0.67 5.82
C ALA A 205 13.63 0.62 6.34
N ALA A 206 14.41 -0.39 5.94
CA ALA A 206 15.82 -0.51 6.30
C ALA A 206 16.67 0.65 5.74
N MET A 207 16.47 1.04 4.47
CA MET A 207 17.15 2.20 3.88
C MET A 207 16.81 3.51 4.62
N HIS A 208 15.60 3.63 5.12
CA HIS A 208 15.23 4.77 5.97
C HIS A 208 15.95 4.74 7.32
N GLU A 209 16.04 3.57 7.97
CA GLU A 209 16.78 3.40 9.23
C GLU A 209 18.29 3.70 9.07
N GLU A 210 18.85 3.44 7.88
CA GLU A 210 20.22 3.83 7.50
C GLU A 210 20.38 5.33 7.23
N GLY A 211 19.30 6.12 7.25
CA GLY A 211 19.34 7.56 6.99
C GLY A 211 19.40 7.93 5.50
N LEU A 212 19.15 6.97 4.60
CA LEU A 212 19.14 7.21 3.15
C LEU A 212 17.79 7.76 2.65
N ILE A 213 16.72 7.60 3.42
CA ILE A 213 15.38 8.09 3.09
C ILE A 213 14.88 8.93 4.26
N ASP A 214 14.47 10.17 4.02
CA ASP A 214 14.06 11.09 5.08
C ASP A 214 12.69 10.73 5.68
N ARG A 215 11.72 10.27 4.85
CA ARG A 215 10.39 9.85 5.30
C ARG A 215 9.76 8.82 4.38
N ILE A 216 8.83 8.05 4.93
CA ILE A 216 8.06 7.05 4.19
C ILE A 216 6.58 7.44 4.20
N LEU A 217 5.95 7.43 3.01
CA LEU A 217 4.54 7.67 2.78
C LEU A 217 3.88 6.37 2.32
N ASP A 218 3.33 5.62 3.26
CA ASP A 218 2.85 4.24 3.09
C ASP A 218 1.34 4.20 2.85
N VAL A 219 0.91 3.77 1.67
CA VAL A 219 -0.49 3.48 1.37
C VAL A 219 -0.82 2.02 1.60
N GLN A 220 0.18 1.14 1.53
CA GLN A 220 0.06 -0.29 1.77
C GLN A 220 1.42 -0.90 2.12
N SER A 221 1.57 -1.41 3.32
CA SER A 221 2.76 -2.20 3.70
C SER A 221 2.72 -3.56 3.01
N PHE A 222 3.83 -3.99 2.40
CA PHE A 222 3.89 -5.25 1.64
C PHE A 222 4.45 -6.43 2.42
N ASP A 223 5.08 -6.19 3.55
CA ASP A 223 5.64 -7.22 4.42
C ASP A 223 5.60 -6.82 5.89
N LEU A 224 5.94 -7.76 6.74
CA LEU A 224 5.90 -7.57 8.19
C LEU A 224 6.91 -6.52 8.67
N ASP A 225 8.08 -6.44 8.05
CA ASP A 225 9.12 -5.48 8.44
C ASP A 225 8.66 -4.05 8.16
N ALA A 226 7.99 -3.81 7.01
CA ALA A 226 7.35 -2.53 6.71
C ALA A 226 6.23 -2.20 7.71
N ALA A 227 5.38 -3.17 8.04
CA ALA A 227 4.30 -2.99 9.02
C ALA A 227 4.85 -2.69 10.44
N LEU A 228 5.92 -3.36 10.85
CA LEU A 228 6.60 -3.09 12.11
C LEU A 228 7.30 -1.72 12.13
N SER A 229 7.89 -1.30 11.01
CA SER A 229 8.43 0.04 10.85
C SER A 229 7.34 1.09 11.01
N LEU A 230 6.18 0.92 10.36
CA LEU A 230 5.03 1.81 10.49
C LEU A 230 4.59 1.96 11.95
N LYS A 231 4.57 0.86 12.70
CA LYS A 231 4.21 0.85 14.13
C LYS A 231 5.20 1.64 14.99
N LYS A 232 6.50 1.54 14.71
CA LYS A 232 7.58 2.03 15.59
C LYS A 232 8.14 3.39 15.19
N ASN A 233 8.15 3.69 13.89
CA ASN A 233 8.88 4.80 13.33
C ASN A 233 7.96 6.00 13.06
N ARG A 234 8.21 7.12 13.72
CA ARG A 234 7.40 8.34 13.56
C ARG A 234 7.55 9.04 12.20
N PHE A 235 8.57 8.70 11.40
CA PHE A 235 8.76 9.21 10.05
C PHE A 235 8.22 8.28 8.96
N HIS A 236 7.64 7.14 9.37
CA HIS A 236 6.89 6.25 8.52
C HIS A 236 5.39 6.53 8.71
N HIS A 237 4.78 7.20 7.74
CA HIS A 237 3.41 7.66 7.81
C HIS A 237 2.49 6.83 6.93
N GLN A 238 1.40 6.34 7.51
CA GLN A 238 0.31 5.81 6.69
C GLN A 238 -0.47 6.96 6.05
N ILE A 239 -0.79 6.81 4.76
CA ILE A 239 -1.52 7.80 3.98
C ILE A 239 -2.73 7.16 3.30
N GLY A 240 -3.80 7.93 3.09
CA GLY A 240 -4.96 7.46 2.34
C GLY A 240 -4.70 7.43 0.83
N ALA A 241 -5.39 6.53 0.12
CA ALA A 241 -5.27 6.37 -1.33
C ALA A 241 -5.63 7.67 -2.10
N THR A 242 -6.50 8.51 -1.55
CA THR A 242 -6.80 9.83 -2.11
C THR A 242 -5.57 10.74 -2.13
N TYR A 243 -4.85 10.83 -1.02
CA TYR A 243 -3.61 11.62 -0.98
C TYR A 243 -2.48 10.94 -1.75
N TYR A 244 -2.47 9.61 -1.79
CA TYR A 244 -1.46 8.86 -2.55
C TYR A 244 -1.48 9.24 -4.03
N ALA A 245 -2.62 9.10 -4.73
CA ALA A 245 -2.63 9.12 -6.19
C ALA A 245 -3.95 9.60 -6.84
N SER A 246 -4.84 10.28 -6.12
CA SER A 246 -6.07 10.79 -6.74
C SER A 246 -5.78 12.01 -7.60
N PHE A 247 -6.06 11.93 -8.90
CA PHE A 247 -5.90 13.03 -9.84
C PHE A 247 -6.89 14.20 -9.62
N LEU A 248 -7.84 14.05 -8.71
CA LEU A 248 -8.76 15.13 -8.31
C LEU A 248 -8.24 16.00 -7.15
N SER A 249 -7.02 15.74 -6.69
CA SER A 249 -6.41 16.50 -5.59
C SER A 249 -4.89 16.57 -5.79
N ALA A 250 -4.23 17.50 -5.10
CA ALA A 250 -2.77 17.48 -5.01
C ALA A 250 -2.33 16.18 -4.34
N ALA A 251 -1.89 15.23 -5.12
CA ALA A 251 -1.49 13.92 -4.66
C ALA A 251 0.02 13.85 -4.41
N ALA A 252 0.45 12.92 -3.56
CA ALA A 252 1.86 12.70 -3.32
C ALA A 252 2.62 12.24 -4.58
N VAL A 253 1.93 11.50 -5.46
CA VAL A 253 2.47 11.05 -6.75
C VAL A 253 2.84 12.21 -7.69
N ASP A 254 2.23 13.38 -7.54
CA ASP A 254 2.55 14.57 -8.35
C ASP A 254 3.95 15.13 -8.04
N GLN A 255 4.55 14.70 -6.92
CA GLN A 255 5.89 15.08 -6.49
C GLN A 255 6.92 13.95 -6.66
N LEU A 256 6.52 12.85 -7.32
CA LEU A 256 7.35 11.68 -7.49
C LEU A 256 8.29 11.85 -8.69
N ASP A 257 9.59 11.67 -8.46
CA ASP A 257 10.59 11.80 -9.52
C ASP A 257 10.65 10.56 -10.40
N PHE A 258 10.58 9.36 -9.80
CA PHE A 258 10.51 8.13 -10.58
C PHE A 258 9.83 6.98 -9.82
N VAL A 259 9.40 5.98 -10.61
CA VAL A 259 8.83 4.73 -10.13
C VAL A 259 9.47 3.56 -10.88
N ILE A 260 9.74 2.46 -10.15
CA ILE A 260 10.19 1.19 -10.73
C ILE A 260 9.09 0.15 -10.53
N LEU A 261 8.50 -0.28 -11.62
CA LEU A 261 7.48 -1.32 -11.65
C LEU A 261 7.89 -2.42 -12.64
N SER A 262 7.35 -3.62 -12.47
CA SER A 262 7.56 -4.73 -13.38
C SER A 262 6.34 -4.89 -14.27
N ALA A 263 6.55 -5.16 -15.56
CA ALA A 263 5.51 -5.52 -16.50
C ALA A 263 5.72 -6.98 -16.97
N LEU A 264 4.63 -7.69 -17.22
CA LEU A 264 4.67 -9.01 -17.85
C LEU A 264 4.98 -8.89 -19.34
N GLU A 265 4.43 -7.86 -19.95
CA GLU A 265 4.43 -7.62 -21.38
C GLU A 265 4.44 -6.11 -21.63
N ILE A 266 5.12 -5.70 -22.66
CA ILE A 266 5.19 -4.31 -23.10
C ILE A 266 5.32 -4.29 -24.62
N ASP A 267 4.51 -3.47 -25.28
CA ASP A 267 4.62 -3.25 -26.71
C ASP A 267 5.58 -2.11 -27.09
N THR A 268 5.74 -1.84 -28.39
CA THR A 268 6.62 -0.79 -28.89
C THR A 268 6.16 0.63 -28.57
N ASP A 269 4.89 0.79 -28.18
CA ASP A 269 4.28 2.07 -27.79
C ASP A 269 4.21 2.23 -26.27
N PHE A 270 4.87 1.34 -25.51
CA PHE A 270 4.93 1.31 -24.05
C PHE A 270 3.58 1.02 -23.35
N ASN A 271 2.69 0.25 -24.01
CA ASN A 271 1.47 -0.25 -23.37
C ASN A 271 1.71 -1.61 -22.70
#